data_301808657b5cf367275a63688166b8a7
#
_entry.id   301808657b5cf367275a63688166b8a7
#
_cell.length_a   1.000
_cell.length_b   1.000
_cell.length_c   1.000
_cell.angle_alpha   90.00
_cell.angle_beta   90.00
_cell.angle_gamma   90.00
#
_symmetry.space_group_name_H-M   'P 1'
#
loop_
_entity.id
_entity.type
_entity.pdbx_description
1 polymer ?
#
loop_
_entity_poly.entity_id
_entity_poly.type
_entity_poly.pdbx_seq_one_letter_code
_entity_poly.pdbx_strand_id
1 'polypeptide(L)'
;MTATPPRDFVIINANIHSLDPALPRARAIAAKDGRIAAIGSNDVVLAYAGRELPQTAVSDLGGKTVLPGFIDAHTHFIAGGFSLQSVNLRGASGPAEFVGRIAERLRQAKPGEWVTGGGWDQETWPDAPLPRKQWIDDDSANNPVFVSRSDLHIGLANSAALRAAGIDAATPDPCGGEIFRDPSSGEPTGILKDAAIRLVEAVMPKPSEADRGSALRLALAKAAAEGVTSVHDVTDWGNPDWSEWALFQQFRAQSELTCRIFARLPLIDWDRRRIDIPAFLTGDAADPWLRFGGLKGFTDGSLGGHTAYFFDPYNDAPDNFGLLLPDMFPAGAMEKRIRESDQAGIPVSIHAIGDKANSILLDIFESVAGHNGPRDRRLRIEHAQHLRQSDIERMGRLGVIASVQPAHLIDDGGWAERSLGVGRCQLTYPFRSLIEAGVRLAGGSDWPVAELSPLLAIHAAVNRETADGQFPGGWNPQQKLSVDQAIAAFTSGAAYAEFAEAEKGSLTPGKFADLVVLSDDPFQVDPATLKQIQVLQTIAGGQLVFERSES
;
A
#
# COMPACT_ATOMS: atom_id res chain seq x y z
N MET A 1 -22.91 -12.22 18.27
CA MET A 1 -21.90 -12.31 19.36
C MET A 1 -21.59 -10.88 19.75
N THR A 2 -21.67 -10.55 21.04
CA THR A 2 -21.31 -9.19 21.51
C THR A 2 -19.83 -8.96 21.26
N ALA A 3 -19.48 -7.81 20.71
CA ALA A 3 -18.07 -7.40 20.52
C ALA A 3 -17.31 -7.62 21.82
N THR A 4 -16.13 -8.25 21.75
CA THR A 4 -15.23 -8.31 22.91
C THR A 4 -14.90 -6.89 23.29
N PRO A 5 -15.16 -6.44 24.54
CA PRO A 5 -14.87 -5.08 24.91
C PRO A 5 -13.37 -4.78 24.74
N PRO A 6 -12.99 -3.56 24.38
CA PRO A 6 -11.58 -3.14 24.35
C PRO A 6 -10.93 -3.52 25.67
N ARG A 7 -9.72 -4.08 25.60
CA ARG A 7 -8.98 -4.41 26.82
C ARG A 7 -8.30 -3.15 27.34
N ASP A 8 -8.48 -2.91 28.62
CA ASP A 8 -7.74 -1.91 29.34
C ASP A 8 -6.29 -2.37 29.51
N PHE A 9 -5.33 -1.47 29.49
CA PHE A 9 -3.95 -1.79 29.77
C PHE A 9 -3.23 -0.68 30.55
N VAL A 10 -2.16 -1.05 31.22
CA VAL A 10 -1.23 -0.12 31.88
C VAL A 10 0.19 -0.54 31.51
N ILE A 11 0.93 0.37 30.90
CA ILE A 11 2.33 0.17 30.50
C ILE A 11 3.21 1.15 31.27
N ILE A 12 4.32 0.66 31.84
CA ILE A 12 5.31 1.46 32.55
C ILE A 12 6.73 1.19 32.03
N ASN A 13 7.68 2.00 32.46
CA ASN A 13 9.10 1.87 32.10
C ASN A 13 9.34 1.81 30.58
N ALA A 14 8.53 2.50 29.79
CA ALA A 14 8.69 2.60 28.34
C ALA A 14 9.48 3.86 27.96
N ASN A 15 10.03 3.87 26.73
CA ASN A 15 10.54 5.05 26.07
C ASN A 15 9.49 5.52 25.06
N ILE A 16 8.56 6.35 25.50
CA ILE A 16 7.39 6.76 24.70
C ILE A 16 7.69 8.06 23.97
N HIS A 17 7.59 8.01 22.62
CA HIS A 17 7.50 9.18 21.76
C HIS A 17 6.04 9.38 21.38
N SER A 18 5.39 10.31 22.03
CA SER A 18 3.93 10.50 21.86
C SER A 18 3.53 11.14 20.54
N LEU A 19 4.45 11.85 19.89
CA LEU A 19 4.21 12.73 18.74
C LEU A 19 3.16 13.84 19.05
N ASP A 20 2.93 14.12 20.32
CA ASP A 20 2.17 15.27 20.81
C ASP A 20 3.17 16.37 21.22
N PRO A 21 3.15 17.56 20.56
CA PRO A 21 4.06 18.65 20.92
C PRO A 21 3.95 19.11 22.38
N ALA A 22 2.78 18.92 23.02
CA ALA A 22 2.56 19.32 24.41
C ALA A 22 3.23 18.35 25.41
N LEU A 23 3.40 17.07 25.04
CA LEU A 23 4.05 16.05 25.86
C LEU A 23 4.86 15.09 24.98
N PRO A 24 5.96 15.53 24.36
CA PRO A 24 6.64 14.74 23.32
C PRO A 24 7.27 13.43 23.83
N ARG A 25 7.54 13.33 25.13
CA ARG A 25 8.15 12.15 25.77
C ARG A 25 7.40 11.75 27.03
N ALA A 26 7.23 10.45 27.23
CA ALA A 26 6.65 9.88 28.42
C ALA A 26 7.33 8.55 28.83
N ARG A 27 7.01 8.03 30.00
CA ARG A 27 7.55 6.77 30.54
C ARG A 27 6.47 5.71 30.74
N ALA A 28 5.21 6.14 30.76
CA ALA A 28 4.09 5.26 31.01
C ALA A 28 2.83 5.74 30.30
N ILE A 29 1.93 4.81 30.00
CA ILE A 29 0.64 5.05 29.36
C ILE A 29 -0.40 4.06 29.89
N ALA A 30 -1.64 4.53 30.07
CA ALA A 30 -2.77 3.68 30.39
C ALA A 30 -3.91 3.93 29.38
N ALA A 31 -4.59 2.87 29.01
CA ALA A 31 -5.81 2.92 28.21
C ALA A 31 -7.01 2.40 29.00
N LYS A 32 -8.17 3.01 28.76
CA LYS A 32 -9.48 2.58 29.26
C LYS A 32 -10.47 2.62 28.10
N ASP A 33 -11.25 1.57 27.97
CA ASP A 33 -12.26 1.45 26.90
C ASP A 33 -11.68 1.68 25.47
N GLY A 34 -10.45 1.22 25.24
CA GLY A 34 -9.78 1.36 23.95
C GLY A 34 -9.25 2.76 23.60
N ARG A 35 -9.28 3.70 24.57
CA ARG A 35 -8.73 5.05 24.43
C ARG A 35 -7.62 5.32 25.43
N ILE A 36 -6.68 6.17 25.07
CA ILE A 36 -5.64 6.64 25.97
C ILE A 36 -6.28 7.45 27.07
N ALA A 37 -6.14 7.00 28.30
CA ALA A 37 -6.72 7.61 29.48
C ALA A 37 -5.71 8.44 30.29
N ALA A 38 -4.46 7.98 30.36
CA ALA A 38 -3.37 8.69 31.00
C ALA A 38 -2.03 8.40 30.30
N ILE A 39 -1.16 9.40 30.23
CA ILE A 39 0.20 9.30 29.72
C ILE A 39 1.10 10.24 30.53
N GLY A 40 2.35 9.84 30.82
CA GLY A 40 3.29 10.67 31.58
C GLY A 40 4.39 9.87 32.25
N SER A 41 4.75 10.25 33.49
CA SER A 41 5.66 9.46 34.31
C SER A 41 4.99 8.20 34.83
N ASN A 42 5.80 7.21 35.29
CA ASN A 42 5.28 6.01 35.94
C ASN A 42 4.33 6.34 37.09
N ASP A 43 4.70 7.28 37.96
CA ASP A 43 3.92 7.66 39.16
C ASP A 43 2.55 8.23 38.78
N VAL A 44 2.49 9.07 37.73
CA VAL A 44 1.23 9.66 37.24
C VAL A 44 0.28 8.59 36.75
N VAL A 45 0.81 7.67 35.91
CA VAL A 45 0.00 6.62 35.30
C VAL A 45 -0.41 5.54 36.30
N LEU A 46 0.48 5.16 37.24
CA LEU A 46 0.16 4.21 38.31
C LEU A 46 -0.87 4.78 39.29
N ALA A 47 -0.78 6.07 39.61
CA ALA A 47 -1.78 6.74 40.46
C ALA A 47 -3.16 6.80 39.78
N TYR A 48 -3.20 6.98 38.44
CA TYR A 48 -4.44 6.85 37.65
C TYR A 48 -4.98 5.43 37.69
N ALA A 49 -4.11 4.45 37.36
CA ALA A 49 -4.48 3.05 37.27
C ALA A 49 -5.01 2.50 38.61
N GLY A 50 -4.38 2.85 39.71
CA GLY A 50 -4.84 2.44 41.06
C GLY A 50 -6.26 2.91 41.41
N ARG A 51 -6.73 4.00 40.79
CA ARG A 51 -8.11 4.53 41.02
C ARG A 51 -9.09 4.00 39.98
N GLU A 52 -8.71 4.01 38.70
CA GLU A 52 -9.64 3.83 37.59
C GLU A 52 -9.55 2.43 36.95
N LEU A 53 -8.42 1.74 37.13
CA LEU A 53 -8.10 0.44 36.51
C LEU A 53 -7.52 -0.55 37.54
N PRO A 54 -8.11 -0.70 38.76
CA PRO A 54 -7.47 -1.43 39.87
C PRO A 54 -7.30 -2.94 39.60
N GLN A 55 -7.99 -3.48 38.59
CA GLN A 55 -7.89 -4.90 38.20
C GLN A 55 -7.03 -5.13 36.96
N THR A 56 -6.48 -4.08 36.35
CA THR A 56 -5.69 -4.19 35.11
C THR A 56 -4.25 -4.51 35.45
N ALA A 57 -3.71 -5.54 34.80
CA ALA A 57 -2.30 -5.88 34.96
C ALA A 57 -1.38 -4.77 34.44
N VAL A 58 -0.28 -4.55 35.13
CA VAL A 58 0.74 -3.57 34.73
C VAL A 58 1.83 -4.30 33.97
N SER A 59 2.10 -3.86 32.75
CA SER A 59 3.18 -4.36 31.88
C SER A 59 4.40 -3.45 32.00
N ASP A 60 5.55 -4.02 32.32
CA ASP A 60 6.84 -3.33 32.34
C ASP A 60 7.56 -3.58 31.00
N LEU A 61 7.81 -2.54 30.22
CA LEU A 61 8.48 -2.66 28.93
C LEU A 61 10.02 -2.55 28.99
N GLY A 62 10.60 -2.36 30.18
CA GLY A 62 12.07 -2.39 30.35
C GLY A 62 12.83 -1.37 29.49
N GLY A 63 12.23 -0.24 29.15
CA GLY A 63 12.83 0.79 28.28
C GLY A 63 12.56 0.65 26.79
N LYS A 64 11.78 -0.33 26.35
CA LYS A 64 11.41 -0.49 24.93
C LYS A 64 10.70 0.75 24.40
N THR A 65 10.88 1.03 23.11
CA THR A 65 10.31 2.22 22.47
C THR A 65 8.85 2.01 22.10
N VAL A 66 8.03 3.02 22.38
CA VAL A 66 6.62 3.06 22.03
C VAL A 66 6.34 4.26 21.13
N LEU A 67 5.67 4.01 20.01
CA LEU A 67 5.16 5.01 19.08
C LEU A 67 3.64 4.88 18.94
N PRO A 68 2.95 5.91 18.40
CA PRO A 68 1.62 5.70 17.82
C PRO A 68 1.65 4.58 16.81
N GLY A 69 0.61 3.77 16.75
CA GLY A 69 0.48 2.75 15.73
C GLY A 69 0.60 3.37 14.33
N PHE A 70 1.33 2.69 13.45
CA PHE A 70 1.51 3.18 12.09
C PHE A 70 0.20 3.17 11.31
N ILE A 71 0.07 4.13 10.40
CA ILE A 71 -1.04 4.26 9.46
C ILE A 71 -0.45 4.16 8.07
N ASP A 72 -0.85 3.14 7.31
CA ASP A 72 -0.51 3.04 5.90
C ASP A 72 -1.55 3.78 5.06
N ALA A 73 -1.12 4.87 4.43
CA ALA A 73 -2.06 5.76 3.76
C ALA A 73 -2.47 5.28 2.35
N HIS A 74 -1.92 4.20 1.83
CA HIS A 74 -2.28 3.68 0.50
C HIS A 74 -2.00 2.18 0.41
N THR A 75 -3.06 1.39 0.37
CA THR A 75 -2.99 -0.07 0.20
C THR A 75 -4.05 -0.57 -0.78
N HIS A 76 -3.79 -1.75 -1.37
CA HIS A 76 -4.77 -2.64 -1.97
C HIS A 76 -4.88 -3.86 -1.05
N PHE A 77 -5.59 -3.71 0.07
CA PHE A 77 -5.42 -4.54 1.25
C PHE A 77 -5.79 -6.01 1.03
N ILE A 78 -6.91 -6.28 0.35
CA ILE A 78 -7.31 -7.66 0.02
C ILE A 78 -6.38 -8.26 -1.04
N ALA A 79 -5.99 -7.48 -2.07
CA ALA A 79 -5.02 -7.93 -3.07
C ALA A 79 -3.67 -8.28 -2.44
N GLY A 80 -3.22 -7.48 -1.46
CA GLY A 80 -2.06 -7.79 -0.65
C GLY A 80 -2.20 -9.11 0.11
N GLY A 81 -3.36 -9.37 0.72
CA GLY A 81 -3.66 -10.65 1.35
C GLY A 81 -3.56 -11.84 0.39
N PHE A 82 -4.03 -11.69 -0.84
CA PHE A 82 -3.84 -12.68 -1.89
C PHE A 82 -2.37 -12.86 -2.28
N SER A 83 -1.59 -11.79 -2.32
CA SER A 83 -0.16 -11.88 -2.64
C SER A 83 0.61 -12.75 -1.64
N LEU A 84 0.18 -12.78 -0.37
CA LEU A 84 0.77 -13.67 0.66
C LEU A 84 0.48 -15.15 0.42
N GLN A 85 -0.55 -15.48 -0.34
CA GLN A 85 -0.89 -16.87 -0.73
C GLN A 85 -0.25 -17.25 -2.07
N SER A 86 0.28 -16.28 -2.79
CA SER A 86 0.88 -16.44 -4.11
C SER A 86 2.38 -16.74 -4.00
N VAL A 87 2.93 -17.36 -5.04
CA VAL A 87 4.38 -17.61 -5.10
C VAL A 87 5.12 -16.29 -5.33
N ASN A 88 5.97 -15.92 -4.38
CA ASN A 88 6.89 -14.79 -4.58
C ASN A 88 8.19 -15.27 -5.22
N LEU A 89 8.41 -14.90 -6.48
CA LEU A 89 9.60 -15.25 -7.26
C LEU A 89 10.58 -14.07 -7.41
N ARG A 90 10.27 -12.92 -6.79
CA ARG A 90 11.14 -11.74 -6.82
C ARG A 90 12.47 -12.04 -6.16
N GLY A 91 13.57 -11.68 -6.84
CA GLY A 91 14.92 -11.93 -6.35
C GLY A 91 15.35 -13.40 -6.36
N ALA A 92 14.63 -14.30 -7.05
CA ALA A 92 15.12 -15.65 -7.29
C ALA A 92 16.44 -15.57 -8.09
N SER A 93 17.50 -16.20 -7.58
CA SER A 93 18.86 -16.09 -8.11
C SER A 93 19.16 -16.99 -9.31
N GLY A 94 18.20 -17.82 -9.71
CA GLY A 94 18.34 -18.74 -10.84
C GLY A 94 17.23 -19.78 -10.93
N PRO A 95 17.29 -20.66 -11.96
CA PRO A 95 16.26 -21.67 -12.22
C PRO A 95 15.95 -22.59 -11.03
N ALA A 96 16.96 -23.01 -10.29
CA ALA A 96 16.77 -23.92 -9.15
C ALA A 96 15.95 -23.29 -8.02
N GLU A 97 16.23 -22.05 -7.70
CA GLU A 97 15.47 -21.32 -6.68
C GLU A 97 14.06 -20.98 -7.16
N PHE A 98 13.91 -20.57 -8.43
CA PHE A 98 12.63 -20.35 -9.08
C PHE A 98 11.72 -21.59 -8.95
N VAL A 99 12.20 -22.76 -9.34
CA VAL A 99 11.45 -24.03 -9.23
C VAL A 99 11.18 -24.38 -7.78
N GLY A 100 12.18 -24.24 -6.90
CA GLY A 100 12.06 -24.57 -5.49
C GLY A 100 10.95 -23.78 -4.78
N ARG A 101 10.82 -22.49 -5.05
CA ARG A 101 9.77 -21.64 -4.48
C ARG A 101 8.37 -22.05 -4.98
N ILE A 102 8.23 -22.40 -6.26
CA ILE A 102 6.97 -22.91 -6.82
C ILE A 102 6.62 -24.26 -6.19
N ALA A 103 7.57 -25.18 -6.10
CA ALA A 103 7.38 -26.50 -5.49
C ALA A 103 6.98 -26.40 -4.02
N GLU A 104 7.54 -25.45 -3.28
CA GLU A 104 7.14 -25.19 -1.88
C GLU A 104 5.67 -24.81 -1.76
N ARG A 105 5.19 -23.89 -2.61
CA ARG A 105 3.78 -23.48 -2.62
C ARG A 105 2.86 -24.64 -3.06
N LEU A 106 3.29 -25.44 -4.03
CA LEU A 106 2.56 -26.63 -4.49
C LEU A 106 2.34 -27.66 -3.37
N ARG A 107 3.30 -27.85 -2.47
CA ARG A 107 3.13 -28.74 -1.30
C ARG A 107 2.02 -28.30 -0.34
N GLN A 108 1.67 -27.02 -0.36
CA GLN A 108 0.61 -26.44 0.48
C GLN A 108 -0.74 -26.38 -0.28
N ALA A 109 -0.73 -26.50 -1.61
CA ALA A 109 -1.92 -26.40 -2.44
C ALA A 109 -2.74 -27.69 -2.42
N LYS A 110 -4.06 -27.54 -2.48
CA LYS A 110 -4.98 -28.68 -2.66
C LYS A 110 -4.93 -29.17 -4.11
N PRO A 111 -5.18 -30.46 -4.38
CA PRO A 111 -5.27 -30.94 -5.76
C PRO A 111 -6.30 -30.14 -6.58
N GLY A 112 -5.93 -29.69 -7.76
CA GLY A 112 -6.74 -28.85 -8.65
C GLY A 112 -6.75 -27.36 -8.30
N GLU A 113 -6.16 -26.93 -7.18
CA GLU A 113 -5.99 -25.53 -6.84
C GLU A 113 -4.98 -24.87 -7.80
N TRP A 114 -5.34 -23.68 -8.30
CA TRP A 114 -4.43 -22.87 -9.08
C TRP A 114 -3.33 -22.31 -8.20
N VAL A 115 -2.09 -22.46 -8.65
CA VAL A 115 -0.93 -21.80 -8.02
C VAL A 115 -0.52 -20.63 -8.88
N THR A 116 -0.64 -19.44 -8.31
CA THR A 116 -0.35 -18.16 -8.98
C THR A 116 0.75 -17.41 -8.25
N GLY A 117 1.27 -16.37 -8.87
CA GLY A 117 2.30 -15.51 -8.32
C GLY A 117 3.19 -14.91 -9.40
N GLY A 118 4.41 -14.54 -9.04
CA GLY A 118 5.33 -14.00 -10.03
C GLY A 118 6.43 -13.13 -9.45
N GLY A 119 6.88 -12.19 -10.29
CA GLY A 119 7.96 -11.28 -9.95
C GLY A 119 9.35 -11.81 -10.31
N TRP A 120 9.43 -12.91 -11.09
CA TRP A 120 10.72 -13.39 -11.59
C TRP A 120 11.28 -12.48 -12.69
N ASP A 121 12.62 -12.45 -12.76
CA ASP A 121 13.35 -11.76 -13.83
C ASP A 121 14.58 -12.57 -14.20
N GLN A 122 14.51 -13.26 -15.32
CA GLN A 122 15.60 -14.11 -15.80
C GLN A 122 16.83 -13.31 -16.25
N GLU A 123 16.70 -12.03 -16.57
CA GLU A 123 17.85 -11.18 -16.93
C GLU A 123 18.87 -11.04 -15.79
N THR A 124 18.43 -11.34 -14.56
CA THR A 124 19.31 -11.36 -13.39
C THR A 124 19.98 -12.72 -13.15
N TRP A 125 19.63 -13.76 -13.96
CA TRP A 125 20.14 -15.11 -13.78
C TRP A 125 21.40 -15.38 -14.64
N PRO A 126 22.28 -16.26 -14.21
CA PRO A 126 23.36 -16.76 -15.07
C PRO A 126 22.79 -17.31 -16.37
N ASP A 127 23.37 -16.91 -17.50
CA ASP A 127 22.95 -17.30 -18.86
C ASP A 127 21.51 -16.89 -19.25
N ALA A 128 20.78 -16.18 -18.38
CA ALA A 128 19.42 -15.65 -18.60
C ALA A 128 18.43 -16.60 -19.31
N PRO A 129 18.31 -17.90 -18.93
CA PRO A 129 17.44 -18.83 -19.64
C PRO A 129 15.97 -18.51 -19.34
N LEU A 130 15.14 -18.40 -20.40
CA LEU A 130 13.68 -18.32 -20.21
C LEU A 130 13.16 -19.61 -19.57
N PRO A 131 12.31 -19.50 -18.53
CA PRO A 131 11.67 -20.66 -17.92
C PRO A 131 10.85 -21.47 -18.93
N ARG A 132 10.67 -22.76 -18.66
CA ARG A 132 9.83 -23.65 -19.49
C ARG A 132 8.90 -24.45 -18.60
N LYS A 133 7.73 -24.81 -19.12
CA LYS A 133 6.74 -25.61 -18.39
C LYS A 133 7.32 -26.91 -17.82
N GLN A 134 8.27 -27.53 -18.53
CA GLN A 134 8.93 -28.76 -18.08
C GLN A 134 9.68 -28.62 -16.76
N TRP A 135 10.12 -27.41 -16.38
CA TRP A 135 10.80 -27.18 -15.10
C TRP A 135 9.89 -27.39 -13.89
N ILE A 136 8.57 -27.26 -14.10
CA ILE A 136 7.58 -27.27 -13.02
C ILE A 136 6.49 -28.32 -13.22
N ASP A 137 6.42 -29.00 -14.36
CA ASP A 137 5.36 -29.96 -14.70
C ASP A 137 5.35 -31.17 -13.76
N ASP A 138 6.52 -31.72 -13.41
CA ASP A 138 6.60 -32.93 -12.58
C ASP A 138 6.04 -32.70 -11.16
N ASP A 139 6.34 -31.55 -10.58
CA ASP A 139 5.85 -31.18 -9.24
C ASP A 139 4.40 -30.68 -9.25
N SER A 140 3.87 -30.28 -10.41
CA SER A 140 2.57 -29.61 -10.55
C SER A 140 1.54 -30.36 -11.39
N ALA A 141 1.71 -31.66 -11.62
CA ALA A 141 0.86 -32.45 -12.52
C ALA A 141 -0.65 -32.31 -12.29
N ASN A 142 -1.07 -32.11 -11.03
CA ASN A 142 -2.47 -32.01 -10.60
C ASN A 142 -2.93 -30.56 -10.34
N ASN A 143 -2.04 -29.57 -10.44
CA ASN A 143 -2.35 -28.18 -10.12
C ASN A 143 -1.98 -27.28 -11.29
N PRO A 144 -2.91 -26.48 -11.84
CA PRO A 144 -2.56 -25.45 -12.79
C PRO A 144 -1.64 -24.41 -12.12
N VAL A 145 -0.53 -24.10 -12.77
CA VAL A 145 0.43 -23.06 -12.33
C VAL A 145 0.49 -21.97 -13.37
N PHE A 146 0.32 -20.74 -12.94
CA PHE A 146 0.56 -19.56 -13.78
C PHE A 146 1.29 -18.49 -12.96
N VAL A 147 2.51 -18.15 -13.37
CA VAL A 147 3.36 -17.16 -12.70
C VAL A 147 3.86 -16.11 -13.68
N SER A 148 3.79 -14.84 -13.29
CA SER A 148 4.14 -13.70 -14.14
C SER A 148 5.57 -13.23 -13.91
N ARG A 149 6.21 -12.73 -14.96
CA ARG A 149 7.46 -11.98 -14.86
C ARG A 149 7.23 -10.66 -14.14
N SER A 150 8.30 -10.04 -13.65
CA SER A 150 8.27 -8.77 -12.92
C SER A 150 7.62 -7.60 -13.69
N ASP A 151 7.75 -7.61 -15.03
CA ASP A 151 7.16 -6.61 -15.92
C ASP A 151 5.69 -6.87 -16.29
N LEU A 152 5.14 -8.02 -15.92
CA LEU A 152 3.78 -8.49 -16.23
C LEU A 152 3.49 -8.71 -17.73
N HIS A 153 4.49 -8.58 -18.59
CA HIS A 153 4.36 -8.82 -20.05
C HIS A 153 4.61 -10.26 -20.47
N ILE A 154 5.19 -11.07 -19.58
CA ILE A 154 5.47 -12.48 -19.81
C ILE A 154 4.92 -13.31 -18.64
N GLY A 155 4.26 -14.43 -18.94
CA GLY A 155 3.82 -15.41 -17.97
C GLY A 155 4.29 -16.81 -18.33
N LEU A 156 4.53 -17.65 -17.31
CA LEU A 156 4.77 -19.08 -17.46
C LEU A 156 3.55 -19.86 -16.98
N ALA A 157 2.96 -20.64 -17.90
CA ALA A 157 1.92 -21.61 -17.60
C ALA A 157 2.50 -23.03 -17.65
N ASN A 158 2.19 -23.86 -16.64
CA ASN A 158 2.50 -25.29 -16.72
C ASN A 158 1.55 -26.03 -17.69
N SER A 159 1.82 -27.30 -17.96
CA SER A 159 0.97 -28.10 -18.86
C SER A 159 -0.48 -28.22 -18.39
N ALA A 160 -0.76 -28.21 -17.07
CA ALA A 160 -2.11 -28.25 -16.54
C ALA A 160 -2.87 -26.93 -16.81
N ALA A 161 -2.22 -25.76 -16.63
CA ALA A 161 -2.79 -24.46 -16.95
C ALA A 161 -3.05 -24.29 -18.45
N LEU A 162 -2.10 -24.70 -19.31
CA LEU A 162 -2.30 -24.69 -20.77
C LEU A 162 -3.49 -25.55 -21.19
N ARG A 163 -3.63 -26.76 -20.65
CA ARG A 163 -4.80 -27.63 -20.92
C ARG A 163 -6.11 -26.98 -20.45
N ALA A 164 -6.12 -26.38 -19.27
CA ALA A 164 -7.30 -25.68 -18.77
C ALA A 164 -7.71 -24.51 -19.68
N ALA A 165 -6.76 -23.81 -20.26
CA ALA A 165 -6.97 -22.71 -21.20
C ALA A 165 -7.23 -23.16 -22.63
N GLY A 166 -7.15 -24.46 -22.95
CA GLY A 166 -7.30 -24.99 -24.31
C GLY A 166 -6.18 -24.59 -25.25
N ILE A 167 -4.99 -24.32 -24.71
CA ILE A 167 -3.82 -23.89 -25.47
C ILE A 167 -2.99 -25.12 -25.88
N ASP A 168 -2.84 -25.31 -27.17
CA ASP A 168 -2.06 -26.40 -27.80
C ASP A 168 -1.23 -25.89 -28.98
N ALA A 169 -0.61 -26.82 -29.73
CA ALA A 169 0.20 -26.51 -30.92
C ALA A 169 -0.60 -25.83 -32.05
N ALA A 170 -1.92 -26.07 -32.13
CA ALA A 170 -2.79 -25.52 -33.17
C ALA A 170 -3.42 -24.17 -32.77
N THR A 171 -3.33 -23.76 -31.53
CA THR A 171 -3.90 -22.49 -31.01
C THR A 171 -3.20 -21.31 -31.68
N PRO A 172 -3.92 -20.41 -32.39
CA PRO A 172 -3.28 -19.24 -33.01
C PRO A 172 -2.86 -18.22 -31.97
N ASP A 173 -1.84 -17.45 -32.28
CA ASP A 173 -1.46 -16.31 -31.48
C ASP A 173 -2.58 -15.26 -31.49
N PRO A 174 -3.02 -14.73 -30.34
CA PRO A 174 -4.01 -13.67 -30.31
C PRO A 174 -3.42 -12.35 -30.82
N CYS A 175 -4.27 -11.48 -31.34
CA CYS A 175 -3.84 -10.15 -31.78
C CYS A 175 -3.17 -9.39 -30.62
N GLY A 176 -1.91 -8.98 -30.79
CA GLY A 176 -1.12 -8.30 -29.76
C GLY A 176 -0.54 -9.23 -28.69
N GLY A 177 -0.45 -10.54 -28.93
CA GLY A 177 0.19 -11.50 -28.03
C GLY A 177 0.86 -12.65 -28.77
N GLU A 178 1.72 -13.38 -28.06
CA GLU A 178 2.50 -14.49 -28.63
C GLU A 178 2.50 -15.69 -27.66
N ILE A 179 2.26 -16.87 -28.20
CA ILE A 179 2.45 -18.16 -27.53
C ILE A 179 3.81 -18.72 -27.98
N PHE A 180 4.77 -18.73 -27.05
CA PHE A 180 6.10 -19.26 -27.36
C PHE A 180 6.06 -20.76 -27.59
N ARG A 181 6.60 -21.22 -28.74
CA ARG A 181 6.60 -22.62 -29.14
C ARG A 181 8.02 -23.14 -29.31
N ASP A 182 8.19 -24.43 -29.05
CA ASP A 182 9.43 -25.12 -29.36
C ASP A 182 9.58 -25.21 -30.89
N PRO A 183 10.70 -24.73 -31.45
CA PRO A 183 10.87 -24.67 -32.90
C PRO A 183 10.87 -26.03 -33.59
N SER A 184 11.17 -27.11 -32.88
CA SER A 184 11.26 -28.46 -33.43
C SER A 184 9.94 -29.22 -33.43
N SER A 185 9.11 -29.01 -32.40
CA SER A 185 7.85 -29.73 -32.19
C SER A 185 6.60 -28.88 -32.47
N GLY A 186 6.71 -27.56 -32.43
CA GLY A 186 5.58 -26.64 -32.49
C GLY A 186 4.77 -26.56 -31.19
N GLU A 187 5.13 -27.32 -30.16
CA GLU A 187 4.43 -27.35 -28.86
C GLU A 187 4.67 -26.07 -28.05
N PRO A 188 3.65 -25.54 -27.35
CA PRO A 188 3.83 -24.43 -26.43
C PRO A 188 4.86 -24.72 -25.33
N THR A 189 5.83 -23.83 -25.15
CA THR A 189 6.86 -23.94 -24.11
C THR A 189 6.35 -23.66 -22.71
N GLY A 190 5.17 -23.07 -22.62
CA GLY A 190 4.58 -22.52 -21.40
C GLY A 190 4.68 -21.00 -21.30
N ILE A 191 5.58 -20.37 -22.02
CA ILE A 191 5.71 -18.92 -22.07
C ILE A 191 4.59 -18.31 -22.92
N LEU A 192 3.88 -17.36 -22.30
CA LEU A 192 2.83 -16.54 -22.93
C LEU A 192 3.22 -15.06 -22.78
N LYS A 193 3.03 -14.30 -23.84
CA LYS A 193 3.40 -12.89 -23.89
C LYS A 193 2.20 -12.00 -24.20
N ASP A 194 2.11 -10.87 -23.50
CA ASP A 194 1.12 -9.82 -23.71
C ASP A 194 -0.33 -10.37 -23.77
N ALA A 195 -1.06 -10.18 -24.87
CA ALA A 195 -2.45 -10.63 -24.98
C ALA A 195 -2.64 -12.15 -24.87
N ALA A 196 -1.59 -12.97 -25.04
CA ALA A 196 -1.67 -14.41 -24.86
C ALA A 196 -1.85 -14.80 -23.37
N ILE A 197 -1.40 -13.97 -22.43
CA ILE A 197 -1.62 -14.14 -20.99
C ILE A 197 -3.11 -14.23 -20.67
N ARG A 198 -3.92 -13.42 -21.33
CA ARG A 198 -5.38 -13.37 -21.11
C ARG A 198 -6.10 -14.67 -21.43
N LEU A 199 -5.52 -15.53 -22.25
CA LEU A 199 -6.11 -16.85 -22.54
C LEU A 199 -6.13 -17.73 -21.30
N VAL A 200 -5.10 -17.64 -20.46
CA VAL A 200 -5.04 -18.37 -19.18
C VAL A 200 -5.87 -17.64 -18.12
N GLU A 201 -5.76 -16.33 -18.01
CA GLU A 201 -6.52 -15.54 -17.03
C GLU A 201 -8.04 -15.71 -17.18
N ALA A 202 -8.53 -15.86 -18.41
CA ALA A 202 -9.96 -16.03 -18.69
C ALA A 202 -10.55 -17.32 -18.10
N VAL A 203 -9.73 -18.34 -17.85
CA VAL A 203 -10.16 -19.62 -17.29
C VAL A 203 -9.77 -19.82 -15.83
N MET A 204 -8.98 -18.89 -15.28
CA MET A 204 -8.66 -18.91 -13.85
C MET A 204 -9.94 -18.68 -13.02
N PRO A 205 -10.15 -19.47 -11.96
CA PRO A 205 -11.28 -19.25 -11.08
C PRO A 205 -11.24 -17.85 -10.46
N LYS A 206 -12.37 -17.16 -10.49
CA LYS A 206 -12.48 -15.94 -9.69
C LYS A 206 -12.49 -16.29 -8.21
N PRO A 207 -11.79 -15.51 -7.36
CA PRO A 207 -11.80 -15.75 -5.92
C PRO A 207 -13.22 -15.78 -5.36
N SER A 208 -13.53 -16.83 -4.60
CA SER A 208 -14.79 -16.91 -3.85
C SER A 208 -14.79 -15.90 -2.69
N GLU A 209 -15.96 -15.70 -2.06
CA GLU A 209 -16.06 -14.90 -0.83
C GLU A 209 -15.20 -15.49 0.29
N ALA A 210 -15.12 -16.82 0.40
CA ALA A 210 -14.27 -17.51 1.36
C ALA A 210 -12.77 -17.25 1.12
N ASP A 211 -12.35 -17.24 -0.16
CA ASP A 211 -10.96 -16.93 -0.53
C ASP A 211 -10.61 -15.47 -0.18
N ARG A 212 -11.51 -14.52 -0.50
CA ARG A 212 -11.35 -13.12 -0.13
C ARG A 212 -11.31 -12.94 1.39
N GLY A 213 -12.16 -13.64 2.14
CA GLY A 213 -12.15 -13.64 3.60
C GLY A 213 -10.83 -14.18 4.16
N SER A 214 -10.28 -15.24 3.56
CA SER A 214 -8.97 -15.79 3.94
C SER A 214 -7.84 -14.81 3.64
N ALA A 215 -7.86 -14.16 2.48
CA ALA A 215 -6.90 -13.11 2.11
C ALA A 215 -6.96 -11.93 3.09
N LEU A 216 -8.16 -11.47 3.46
CA LEU A 216 -8.33 -10.38 4.42
C LEU A 216 -7.76 -10.73 5.81
N ARG A 217 -7.95 -11.97 6.30
CA ARG A 217 -7.35 -12.40 7.57
C ARG A 217 -5.82 -12.38 7.52
N LEU A 218 -5.23 -12.80 6.41
CA LEU A 218 -3.77 -12.72 6.22
C LEU A 218 -3.28 -11.28 6.16
N ALA A 219 -4.02 -10.40 5.47
CA ALA A 219 -3.70 -8.98 5.42
C ALA A 219 -3.73 -8.33 6.81
N LEU A 220 -4.77 -8.63 7.61
CA LEU A 220 -4.88 -8.16 8.98
C LEU A 220 -3.74 -8.66 9.87
N ALA A 221 -3.35 -9.94 9.72
CA ALA A 221 -2.21 -10.51 10.46
C ALA A 221 -0.87 -9.86 10.04
N LYS A 222 -0.67 -9.62 8.74
CA LYS A 222 0.52 -8.90 8.22
C LYS A 222 0.56 -7.47 8.76
N ALA A 223 -0.54 -6.73 8.69
CA ALA A 223 -0.61 -5.37 9.22
C ALA A 223 -0.25 -5.33 10.71
N ALA A 224 -0.81 -6.25 11.50
CA ALA A 224 -0.49 -6.36 12.93
C ALA A 224 1.01 -6.64 13.16
N ALA A 225 1.63 -7.55 12.39
CA ALA A 225 3.05 -7.88 12.50
C ALA A 225 4.00 -6.72 12.12
N GLU A 226 3.53 -5.78 11.29
CA GLU A 226 4.28 -4.60 10.85
C GLU A 226 3.95 -3.32 11.67
N GLY A 227 3.17 -3.44 12.75
CA GLY A 227 2.83 -2.30 13.60
C GLY A 227 1.76 -1.38 13.00
N VAL A 228 1.08 -1.81 11.94
CA VAL A 228 0.06 -1.04 11.24
C VAL A 228 -1.29 -1.23 11.94
N THR A 229 -1.84 -0.13 12.46
CA THR A 229 -3.12 -0.12 13.19
C THR A 229 -4.25 0.48 12.35
N SER A 230 -3.92 1.10 11.22
CA SER A 230 -4.90 1.67 10.28
C SER A 230 -4.36 1.63 8.86
N VAL A 231 -5.24 1.39 7.87
CA VAL A 231 -4.94 1.44 6.44
C VAL A 231 -5.94 2.32 5.72
N HIS A 232 -5.47 3.05 4.70
CA HIS A 232 -6.34 3.66 3.70
C HIS A 232 -6.35 2.76 2.45
N ASP A 233 -7.44 2.07 2.27
CA ASP A 233 -7.56 1.06 1.24
C ASP A 233 -8.16 1.61 -0.06
N VAL A 234 -7.59 1.20 -1.19
CA VAL A 234 -8.16 1.40 -2.53
C VAL A 234 -9.08 0.21 -2.80
N THR A 235 -10.31 0.33 -2.32
CA THR A 235 -11.31 -0.73 -2.27
C THR A 235 -12.02 -0.90 -3.62
N ASP A 236 -12.29 -2.14 -3.99
CA ASP A 236 -13.12 -2.49 -5.16
C ASP A 236 -12.62 -1.95 -6.51
N TRP A 237 -11.32 -1.70 -6.65
CA TRP A 237 -10.74 -1.29 -7.92
C TRP A 237 -10.94 -2.38 -9.00
N GLY A 238 -11.64 -1.99 -10.06
CA GLY A 238 -12.04 -2.93 -11.13
C GLY A 238 -13.18 -3.89 -10.75
N ASN A 239 -13.78 -3.75 -9.57
CA ASN A 239 -14.88 -4.58 -9.10
C ASN A 239 -16.17 -3.75 -8.93
N PRO A 240 -17.11 -3.79 -9.90
CA PRO A 240 -18.29 -2.92 -9.90
C PRO A 240 -19.33 -3.27 -8.82
N ASP A 241 -19.19 -4.42 -8.15
CA ASP A 241 -20.20 -4.92 -7.21
C ASP A 241 -19.95 -4.48 -5.76
N TRP A 242 -18.82 -3.78 -5.49
CA TRP A 242 -18.40 -3.36 -4.15
C TRP A 242 -18.33 -4.51 -3.15
N SER A 243 -17.90 -5.68 -3.60
CA SER A 243 -17.87 -6.89 -2.77
C SER A 243 -16.76 -6.85 -1.71
N GLU A 244 -15.69 -6.06 -1.92
CA GLU A 244 -14.65 -5.83 -0.91
C GLU A 244 -15.18 -4.96 0.23
N TRP A 245 -15.91 -3.89 -0.09
CA TRP A 245 -16.59 -3.07 0.90
C TRP A 245 -17.59 -3.90 1.73
N ALA A 246 -18.40 -4.74 1.07
CA ALA A 246 -19.32 -5.64 1.75
C ALA A 246 -18.60 -6.64 2.67
N LEU A 247 -17.44 -7.15 2.25
CA LEU A 247 -16.61 -8.03 3.06
C LEU A 247 -16.06 -7.31 4.31
N PHE A 248 -15.57 -6.07 4.16
CA PHE A 248 -15.13 -5.27 5.31
C PHE A 248 -16.27 -5.04 6.31
N GLN A 249 -17.49 -4.75 5.85
CA GLN A 249 -18.67 -4.63 6.71
C GLN A 249 -18.98 -5.93 7.45
N GLN A 250 -18.87 -7.08 6.78
CA GLN A 250 -19.06 -8.39 7.40
C GLN A 250 -18.02 -8.64 8.50
N PHE A 251 -16.73 -8.42 8.23
CA PHE A 251 -15.65 -8.57 9.23
C PHE A 251 -15.83 -7.60 10.41
N ARG A 252 -16.26 -6.37 10.11
CA ARG A 252 -16.60 -5.40 11.16
C ARG A 252 -17.73 -5.88 12.06
N ALA A 253 -18.81 -6.40 11.48
CA ALA A 253 -19.95 -6.92 12.22
C ALA A 253 -19.58 -8.14 13.08
N GLN A 254 -18.60 -8.93 12.63
CA GLN A 254 -18.08 -10.11 13.35
C GLN A 254 -16.98 -9.74 14.37
N SER A 255 -16.58 -8.46 14.46
CA SER A 255 -15.47 -7.98 15.29
C SER A 255 -14.12 -8.66 14.96
N GLU A 256 -13.90 -9.00 13.69
CA GLU A 256 -12.67 -9.61 13.19
C GLU A 256 -11.62 -8.58 12.71
N LEU A 257 -11.97 -7.30 12.61
CA LEU A 257 -11.00 -6.27 12.22
C LEU A 257 -10.02 -5.99 13.36
N THR A 258 -8.74 -6.24 13.13
CA THR A 258 -7.62 -5.93 14.03
C THR A 258 -6.83 -4.70 13.58
N CYS A 259 -7.21 -4.15 12.42
CA CYS A 259 -6.69 -2.92 11.83
C CYS A 259 -7.88 -2.06 11.40
N ARG A 260 -7.79 -0.73 11.55
CA ARG A 260 -8.83 0.19 11.10
C ARG A 260 -8.73 0.35 9.58
N ILE A 261 -9.88 0.34 8.91
CA ILE A 261 -9.94 0.46 7.44
C ILE A 261 -10.65 1.75 7.08
N PHE A 262 -9.98 2.59 6.32
CA PHE A 262 -10.51 3.79 5.68
C PHE A 262 -10.61 3.51 4.17
N ALA A 263 -11.77 2.96 3.76
CA ALA A 263 -11.99 2.43 2.42
C ALA A 263 -12.39 3.53 1.42
N ARG A 264 -11.74 3.55 0.26
CA ARG A 264 -12.04 4.45 -0.85
C ARG A 264 -12.58 3.69 -2.03
N LEU A 265 -13.80 4.04 -2.45
CA LEU A 265 -14.48 3.41 -3.57
C LEU A 265 -14.10 4.08 -4.90
N PRO A 266 -14.26 3.39 -6.04
CA PRO A 266 -13.87 3.95 -7.34
C PRO A 266 -14.64 5.23 -7.71
N LEU A 267 -13.92 6.28 -8.08
CA LEU A 267 -14.51 7.54 -8.54
C LEU A 267 -15.32 7.37 -9.83
N ILE A 268 -14.92 6.44 -10.69
CA ILE A 268 -15.63 6.13 -11.94
C ILE A 268 -17.06 5.64 -11.69
N ASP A 269 -17.32 5.08 -10.51
CA ASP A 269 -18.64 4.61 -10.11
C ASP A 269 -19.58 5.74 -9.66
N TRP A 270 -19.07 6.98 -9.48
CA TRP A 270 -19.87 8.13 -9.07
C TRP A 270 -21.13 8.31 -9.92
N ASP A 271 -21.01 8.22 -11.24
CA ASP A 271 -22.13 8.43 -12.15
C ASP A 271 -23.28 7.42 -11.95
N ARG A 272 -22.96 6.21 -11.49
CA ARG A 272 -23.91 5.12 -11.26
C ARG A 272 -24.42 5.04 -9.83
N ARG A 273 -23.56 5.34 -8.85
CA ARG A 273 -23.78 5.00 -7.44
C ARG A 273 -23.85 6.20 -6.51
N ARG A 274 -23.87 7.42 -7.05
CA ARG A 274 -23.94 8.65 -6.24
C ARG A 274 -25.16 8.72 -5.29
N ILE A 275 -26.20 7.92 -5.54
CA ILE A 275 -27.38 7.84 -4.67
C ILE A 275 -27.11 6.94 -3.46
N ASP A 276 -26.27 5.91 -3.63
CA ASP A 276 -25.96 4.93 -2.59
C ASP A 276 -24.91 5.47 -1.60
N ILE A 277 -23.95 6.25 -2.11
CA ILE A 277 -22.80 6.75 -1.35
C ILE A 277 -23.19 7.61 -0.13
N PRO A 278 -24.18 8.53 -0.19
CA PRO A 278 -24.59 9.32 0.96
C PRO A 278 -25.06 8.50 2.17
N ALA A 279 -25.57 7.28 1.95
CA ALA A 279 -25.96 6.38 3.03
C ALA A 279 -24.75 5.96 3.88
N PHE A 280 -23.55 5.87 3.29
CA PHE A 280 -22.31 5.53 4.01
C PHE A 280 -21.82 6.67 4.91
N LEU A 281 -22.12 7.93 4.55
CA LEU A 281 -21.75 9.10 5.36
C LEU A 281 -22.61 9.23 6.62
N THR A 282 -23.83 8.70 6.62
CA THR A 282 -24.80 8.84 7.72
C THR A 282 -24.82 7.66 8.67
N GLY A 283 -24.46 6.45 8.20
CA GLY A 283 -24.54 5.22 8.98
C GLY A 283 -23.30 4.92 9.80
N ASP A 284 -22.13 5.03 9.20
CA ASP A 284 -20.87 4.54 9.76
C ASP A 284 -19.79 5.61 9.96
N ALA A 285 -20.13 6.90 9.78
CA ALA A 285 -19.16 8.00 9.93
C ALA A 285 -18.49 8.05 11.31
N ALA A 286 -19.12 7.43 12.32
CA ALA A 286 -18.60 7.35 13.68
C ALA A 286 -17.97 5.98 14.01
N ASP A 287 -17.99 5.00 13.11
CA ASP A 287 -17.40 3.69 13.39
C ASP A 287 -15.87 3.81 13.47
N PRO A 288 -15.26 3.37 14.59
CA PRO A 288 -13.82 3.50 14.76
C PRO A 288 -12.98 2.50 13.96
N TRP A 289 -13.58 1.47 13.39
CA TRP A 289 -12.87 0.37 12.72
C TRP A 289 -13.03 0.33 11.20
N LEU A 290 -14.17 0.78 10.70
CA LEU A 290 -14.45 0.82 9.27
C LEU A 290 -15.11 2.15 8.91
N ARG A 291 -14.48 2.92 8.03
CA ARG A 291 -15.01 4.20 7.54
C ARG A 291 -14.98 4.26 6.04
N PHE A 292 -16.01 4.86 5.46
CA PHE A 292 -15.97 5.30 4.09
C PHE A 292 -15.02 6.49 3.95
N GLY A 293 -13.97 6.31 3.16
CA GLY A 293 -12.86 7.25 3.01
C GLY A 293 -12.98 8.20 1.83
N GLY A 294 -14.06 8.12 1.07
CA GLY A 294 -14.24 8.90 -0.14
C GLY A 294 -14.00 8.11 -1.42
N LEU A 295 -13.61 8.81 -2.48
CA LEU A 295 -13.49 8.22 -3.82
C LEU A 295 -12.05 8.24 -4.31
N LYS A 296 -11.64 7.15 -5.00
CA LYS A 296 -10.33 7.00 -5.65
C LYS A 296 -10.48 7.03 -7.16
N GLY A 297 -9.69 7.89 -7.81
CA GLY A 297 -9.60 7.97 -9.27
C GLY A 297 -8.16 7.85 -9.77
N PHE A 298 -7.99 7.73 -11.08
CA PHE A 298 -6.71 7.53 -11.74
C PHE A 298 -6.56 8.47 -12.94
N THR A 299 -5.50 9.28 -12.94
CA THR A 299 -5.20 10.19 -14.06
C THR A 299 -4.39 9.48 -15.13
N ASP A 300 -3.31 8.79 -14.75
CA ASP A 300 -2.35 8.12 -15.63
C ASP A 300 -1.94 6.76 -15.09
N GLY A 301 -0.99 6.11 -15.76
CA GLY A 301 -0.42 4.84 -15.32
C GLY A 301 0.87 4.98 -14.54
N SER A 302 1.82 4.04 -14.72
CA SER A 302 3.07 3.92 -13.96
C SER A 302 4.32 4.27 -14.78
N LEU A 303 5.42 4.61 -14.08
CA LEU A 303 6.71 4.82 -14.71
C LEU A 303 7.22 3.53 -15.38
N GLY A 304 7.22 2.40 -14.66
CA GLY A 304 7.71 1.12 -15.16
C GLY A 304 6.93 0.56 -16.34
N GLY A 305 5.63 0.88 -16.42
CA GLY A 305 4.78 0.53 -17.57
C GLY A 305 4.91 1.48 -18.76
N HIS A 306 5.72 2.53 -18.69
CA HIS A 306 5.78 3.64 -19.66
C HIS A 306 4.40 4.25 -19.95
N THR A 307 3.52 4.30 -18.96
CA THR A 307 2.16 4.82 -19.03
C THR A 307 1.93 6.04 -18.13
N ALA A 308 2.88 6.38 -17.27
CA ALA A 308 2.88 7.67 -16.57
C ALA A 308 2.99 8.82 -17.59
N TYR A 309 2.12 9.86 -17.45
CA TYR A 309 1.92 10.86 -18.49
C TYR A 309 2.78 12.10 -18.26
N PHE A 310 3.73 12.32 -19.16
CA PHE A 310 4.74 13.36 -19.09
C PHE A 310 4.58 14.47 -20.15
N PHE A 311 5.14 15.65 -19.89
CA PHE A 311 5.26 16.73 -20.89
C PHE A 311 6.25 16.36 -22.00
N ASP A 312 7.38 15.77 -21.63
CA ASP A 312 8.40 15.29 -22.54
C ASP A 312 8.34 13.75 -22.67
N PRO A 313 8.71 13.16 -23.82
CA PRO A 313 8.65 11.73 -24.01
C PRO A 313 9.65 10.99 -23.11
N TYR A 314 9.48 9.68 -22.98
CA TYR A 314 10.48 8.83 -22.36
C TYR A 314 11.77 8.82 -23.18
N ASN A 315 12.93 8.88 -22.53
CA ASN A 315 14.23 8.89 -23.22
C ASN A 315 14.50 7.57 -23.97
N ASP A 316 14.08 6.44 -23.40
CA ASP A 316 14.17 5.09 -23.96
C ASP A 316 13.00 4.74 -24.90
N ALA A 317 12.00 5.63 -25.03
CA ALA A 317 10.87 5.50 -25.96
C ALA A 317 10.44 6.90 -26.47
N PRO A 318 11.17 7.50 -27.44
CA PRO A 318 11.04 8.91 -27.83
C PRO A 318 9.68 9.33 -28.42
N ASP A 319 8.85 8.39 -28.84
CA ASP A 319 7.50 8.64 -29.34
C ASP A 319 6.42 8.43 -28.27
N ASN A 320 6.81 8.02 -27.05
CA ASN A 320 5.90 7.71 -25.95
C ASN A 320 5.95 8.81 -24.87
N PHE A 321 4.82 9.42 -24.60
CA PHE A 321 4.60 10.42 -23.54
C PHE A 321 3.82 9.85 -22.33
N GLY A 322 3.50 8.55 -22.33
CA GLY A 322 2.52 7.95 -21.44
C GLY A 322 1.07 8.16 -21.93
N LEU A 323 0.10 7.86 -21.07
CA LEU A 323 -1.31 7.93 -21.43
C LEU A 323 -2.20 8.34 -20.25
N LEU A 324 -3.37 8.88 -20.57
CA LEU A 324 -4.42 9.11 -19.58
C LEU A 324 -5.31 7.87 -19.45
N LEU A 325 -5.72 7.54 -18.22
CA LEU A 325 -6.55 6.39 -17.92
C LEU A 325 -8.06 6.66 -18.13
N PRO A 326 -8.93 5.61 -18.16
CA PRO A 326 -10.35 5.72 -18.46
C PRO A 326 -11.13 6.73 -17.61
N ASP A 327 -10.72 6.98 -16.37
CA ASP A 327 -11.36 7.96 -15.47
C ASP A 327 -11.35 9.37 -16.04
N MET A 328 -10.39 9.68 -16.92
CA MET A 328 -10.26 10.96 -17.58
C MET A 328 -11.25 11.15 -18.74
N PHE A 329 -11.89 10.07 -19.19
CA PHE A 329 -12.74 10.11 -20.39
C PHE A 329 -14.24 9.94 -20.08
N PRO A 330 -15.13 10.57 -20.90
CA PRO A 330 -14.79 11.58 -21.92
C PRO A 330 -14.14 12.82 -21.30
N ALA A 331 -13.56 13.68 -22.12
CA ALA A 331 -12.90 14.91 -21.63
C ALA A 331 -13.80 15.68 -20.65
N GLY A 332 -13.25 16.07 -19.51
CA GLY A 332 -13.98 16.73 -18.42
C GLY A 332 -14.72 15.78 -17.46
N ALA A 333 -14.73 14.46 -17.70
CA ALA A 333 -15.46 13.51 -16.84
C ALA A 333 -14.91 13.48 -15.41
N MET A 334 -13.59 13.45 -15.26
CA MET A 334 -12.96 13.47 -13.94
C MET A 334 -13.26 14.77 -13.19
N GLU A 335 -13.12 15.92 -13.83
CA GLU A 335 -13.45 17.21 -13.23
C GLU A 335 -14.91 17.26 -12.75
N LYS A 336 -15.85 16.79 -13.59
CA LYS A 336 -17.27 16.72 -13.23
C LYS A 336 -17.47 15.86 -11.99
N ARG A 337 -16.91 14.64 -11.97
CA ARG A 337 -17.07 13.69 -10.83
C ARG A 337 -16.48 14.25 -9.55
N ILE A 338 -15.27 14.84 -9.62
CA ILE A 338 -14.62 15.47 -8.46
C ILE A 338 -15.46 16.65 -7.96
N ARG A 339 -15.97 17.51 -8.85
CA ARG A 339 -16.79 18.67 -8.48
C ARG A 339 -18.09 18.25 -7.79
N GLU A 340 -18.78 17.26 -8.36
CA GLU A 340 -20.06 16.77 -7.81
C GLU A 340 -19.86 16.04 -6.47
N SER A 341 -18.82 15.19 -6.34
CA SER A 341 -18.49 14.55 -5.06
C SER A 341 -18.07 15.57 -4.00
N ASP A 342 -17.30 16.58 -4.39
CA ASP A 342 -16.93 17.68 -3.52
C ASP A 342 -18.17 18.49 -3.05
N GLN A 343 -19.14 18.75 -3.90
CA GLN A 343 -20.41 19.36 -3.52
C GLN A 343 -21.19 18.52 -2.51
N ALA A 344 -21.11 17.20 -2.62
CA ALA A 344 -21.72 16.25 -1.70
C ALA A 344 -20.94 16.08 -0.38
N GLY A 345 -19.80 16.76 -0.21
CA GLY A 345 -18.96 16.63 0.98
C GLY A 345 -18.05 15.41 1.00
N ILE A 346 -17.89 14.71 -0.12
CA ILE A 346 -17.12 13.48 -0.22
C ILE A 346 -15.69 13.80 -0.66
N PRO A 347 -14.67 13.40 0.12
CA PRO A 347 -13.28 13.60 -0.23
C PRO A 347 -12.87 12.72 -1.41
N VAL A 348 -11.85 13.18 -2.14
CA VAL A 348 -11.28 12.44 -3.27
C VAL A 348 -9.78 12.27 -3.11
N SER A 349 -9.28 11.15 -3.63
CA SER A 349 -7.85 10.89 -3.78
C SER A 349 -7.59 10.40 -5.20
N ILE A 350 -6.66 11.04 -5.89
CA ILE A 350 -6.46 10.78 -7.32
C ILE A 350 -4.99 10.39 -7.57
N HIS A 351 -4.81 9.26 -8.24
CA HIS A 351 -3.52 8.79 -8.70
C HIS A 351 -2.96 9.70 -9.79
N ALA A 352 -1.75 10.19 -9.62
CA ALA A 352 -1.00 10.90 -10.64
C ALA A 352 0.52 10.69 -10.43
N ILE A 353 1.18 10.06 -11.39
CA ILE A 353 2.62 9.75 -11.36
C ILE A 353 3.41 10.71 -12.23
N GLY A 354 3.07 10.86 -13.50
CA GLY A 354 3.78 11.73 -14.44
C GLY A 354 3.59 13.22 -14.15
N ASP A 355 4.56 14.01 -14.51
CA ASP A 355 4.54 15.46 -14.26
C ASP A 355 3.39 16.19 -14.96
N LYS A 356 3.01 15.75 -16.16
CA LYS A 356 1.87 16.30 -16.88
C LYS A 356 0.53 15.85 -16.27
N ALA A 357 0.43 14.61 -15.80
CA ALA A 357 -0.75 14.11 -15.10
C ALA A 357 -1.00 14.91 -13.81
N ASN A 358 0.05 15.14 -13.01
CA ASN A 358 -0.01 15.96 -11.81
C ASN A 358 -0.45 17.40 -12.12
N SER A 359 0.10 18.00 -13.17
CA SER A 359 -0.25 19.37 -13.59
C SER A 359 -1.72 19.51 -14.00
N ILE A 360 -2.23 18.55 -14.81
CA ILE A 360 -3.64 18.50 -15.22
C ILE A 360 -4.55 18.33 -14.00
N LEU A 361 -4.18 17.44 -13.09
CA LEU A 361 -4.97 17.21 -11.88
C LEU A 361 -5.04 18.45 -10.98
N LEU A 362 -3.95 19.19 -10.87
CA LEU A 362 -3.95 20.47 -10.15
C LEU A 362 -4.83 21.53 -10.81
N ASP A 363 -4.91 21.58 -12.16
CA ASP A 363 -5.85 22.44 -12.88
C ASP A 363 -7.30 22.08 -12.52
N ILE A 364 -7.62 20.79 -12.47
CA ILE A 364 -8.93 20.30 -12.03
C ILE A 364 -9.23 20.70 -10.58
N PHE A 365 -8.28 20.54 -9.68
CA PHE A 365 -8.45 20.89 -8.26
C PHE A 365 -8.67 22.39 -8.06
N GLU A 366 -7.95 23.24 -8.79
CA GLU A 366 -8.14 24.69 -8.78
C GLU A 366 -9.54 25.06 -9.31
N SER A 367 -9.96 24.45 -10.42
CA SER A 367 -11.30 24.67 -11.00
C SER A 367 -12.40 24.27 -10.01
N VAL A 368 -12.30 23.10 -9.38
CA VAL A 368 -13.28 22.61 -8.39
C VAL A 368 -13.32 23.52 -7.16
N ALA A 369 -12.17 23.94 -6.65
CA ALA A 369 -12.11 24.86 -5.51
C ALA A 369 -12.74 26.23 -5.83
N GLY A 370 -12.50 26.74 -7.04
CA GLY A 370 -13.10 27.97 -7.54
C GLY A 370 -14.63 27.89 -7.68
N HIS A 371 -15.16 26.76 -8.16
CA HIS A 371 -16.60 26.55 -8.33
C HIS A 371 -17.34 26.36 -6.99
N ASN A 372 -16.79 25.53 -6.11
CA ASN A 372 -17.50 25.08 -4.91
C ASN A 372 -17.23 25.96 -3.66
N GLY A 373 -16.39 26.99 -3.81
CA GLY A 373 -16.05 27.93 -2.75
C GLY A 373 -15.07 27.34 -1.70
N PRO A 374 -14.66 28.12 -0.69
CA PRO A 374 -13.65 27.72 0.29
C PRO A 374 -14.19 26.72 1.31
N ARG A 375 -13.43 25.64 1.57
CA ARG A 375 -13.63 24.68 2.64
C ARG A 375 -12.38 23.83 2.85
N ASP A 376 -12.27 23.10 3.97
CA ASP A 376 -11.25 22.06 4.16
C ASP A 376 -11.65 20.82 3.36
N ARG A 377 -10.99 20.59 2.22
CA ARG A 377 -11.25 19.47 1.30
C ARG A 377 -10.30 18.31 1.49
N ARG A 378 -9.08 18.63 1.89
CA ARG A 378 -7.97 17.69 1.94
C ARG A 378 -7.84 16.93 0.62
N LEU A 379 -7.92 17.67 -0.51
CA LEU A 379 -7.66 17.11 -1.83
C LEU A 379 -6.31 16.39 -1.81
N ARG A 380 -6.26 15.19 -2.39
CA ARG A 380 -5.13 14.32 -2.24
C ARG A 380 -4.67 13.77 -3.58
N ILE A 381 -3.36 13.85 -3.82
CA ILE A 381 -2.69 13.20 -4.94
C ILE A 381 -1.99 11.95 -4.41
N GLU A 382 -2.34 10.80 -4.96
CA GLU A 382 -1.63 9.54 -4.72
C GLU A 382 -0.41 9.48 -5.61
N HIS A 383 0.69 9.06 -5.05
CA HIS A 383 2.03 9.02 -5.58
C HIS A 383 2.70 10.39 -5.64
N ALA A 384 2.18 11.38 -6.38
CA ALA A 384 2.84 12.67 -6.56
C ALA A 384 4.34 12.48 -6.88
N GLN A 385 4.63 11.53 -7.80
CA GLN A 385 5.94 10.90 -7.91
C GLN A 385 6.94 11.74 -8.70
N HIS A 386 6.51 12.28 -9.85
CA HIS A 386 7.32 13.16 -10.70
C HIS A 386 6.62 14.51 -10.78
N LEU A 387 7.27 15.54 -10.31
CA LEU A 387 6.66 16.87 -10.22
C LEU A 387 7.55 17.93 -10.87
N ARG A 388 6.95 19.01 -11.32
CA ARG A 388 7.66 20.25 -11.63
C ARG A 388 7.68 21.14 -10.40
N GLN A 389 8.69 21.98 -10.27
CA GLN A 389 8.80 22.92 -9.15
C GLN A 389 7.54 23.80 -8.99
N SER A 390 6.99 24.29 -10.12
CA SER A 390 5.76 25.09 -10.12
C SER A 390 4.56 24.34 -9.55
N ASP A 391 4.47 23.03 -9.79
CA ASP A 391 3.34 22.20 -9.32
C ASP A 391 3.48 21.86 -7.82
N ILE A 392 4.70 21.69 -7.32
CA ILE A 392 4.99 21.58 -5.88
C ILE A 392 4.49 22.85 -5.14
N GLU A 393 4.81 24.03 -5.68
CA GLU A 393 4.34 25.31 -5.11
C GLU A 393 2.81 25.45 -5.18
N ARG A 394 2.18 24.97 -6.26
CA ARG A 394 0.72 24.95 -6.38
C ARG A 394 0.09 24.04 -5.33
N MET A 395 0.63 22.82 -5.12
CA MET A 395 0.15 21.91 -4.07
C MET A 395 0.17 22.57 -2.70
N GLY A 396 1.27 23.27 -2.35
CA GLY A 396 1.37 24.02 -1.09
C GLY A 396 0.30 25.10 -0.95
N ARG A 397 0.09 25.92 -2.01
CA ARG A 397 -0.93 26.99 -1.98
C ARG A 397 -2.37 26.45 -1.89
N LEU A 398 -2.64 25.31 -2.54
CA LEU A 398 -3.97 24.68 -2.54
C LEU A 398 -4.25 23.83 -1.30
N GLY A 399 -3.22 23.57 -0.47
CA GLY A 399 -3.33 22.66 0.66
C GLY A 399 -3.57 21.19 0.24
N VAL A 400 -3.08 20.81 -0.94
CA VAL A 400 -3.16 19.44 -1.45
C VAL A 400 -2.24 18.54 -0.64
N ILE A 401 -2.72 17.35 -0.28
CA ILE A 401 -1.94 16.33 0.42
C ILE A 401 -1.22 15.47 -0.62
N ALA A 402 0.06 15.21 -0.41
CA ALA A 402 0.81 14.21 -1.16
C ALA A 402 0.81 12.88 -0.40
N SER A 403 0.17 11.86 -0.98
CA SER A 403 0.23 10.50 -0.47
C SER A 403 1.34 9.75 -1.18
N VAL A 404 2.43 9.51 -0.46
CA VAL A 404 3.70 9.10 -1.04
C VAL A 404 4.09 7.68 -0.62
N GLN A 405 4.77 6.96 -1.52
CA GLN A 405 5.23 5.59 -1.29
C GLN A 405 6.76 5.54 -1.34
N PRO A 406 7.44 5.81 -0.22
CA PRO A 406 8.89 5.91 -0.22
C PRO A 406 9.61 4.63 -0.62
N ALA A 407 9.02 3.45 -0.35
CA ALA A 407 9.63 2.17 -0.70
C ALA A 407 9.78 1.95 -2.22
N HIS A 408 8.95 2.60 -3.05
CA HIS A 408 9.05 2.50 -4.52
C HIS A 408 10.38 3.03 -5.06
N LEU A 409 10.97 4.04 -4.39
CA LEU A 409 12.26 4.59 -4.83
C LEU A 409 13.40 3.57 -4.75
N ILE A 410 13.26 2.52 -3.94
CA ILE A 410 14.30 1.49 -3.79
C ILE A 410 14.51 0.78 -5.13
N ASP A 411 13.43 0.43 -5.81
CA ASP A 411 13.47 -0.24 -7.10
C ASP A 411 13.64 0.78 -8.26
N ASP A 412 12.83 1.84 -8.28
CA ASP A 412 12.81 2.83 -9.38
C ASP A 412 14.13 3.58 -9.53
N GLY A 413 14.81 3.87 -8.43
CA GLY A 413 16.06 4.64 -8.45
C GLY A 413 17.17 3.99 -9.28
N GLY A 414 17.16 2.67 -9.43
CA GLY A 414 18.14 1.94 -10.23
C GLY A 414 17.99 2.15 -11.76
N TRP A 415 16.81 2.59 -12.24
CA TRP A 415 16.54 2.65 -13.67
C TRP A 415 15.79 3.90 -14.15
N ALA A 416 15.18 4.67 -13.25
CA ALA A 416 14.39 5.86 -13.61
C ALA A 416 15.17 6.88 -14.45
N GLU A 417 16.49 7.06 -14.18
CA GLU A 417 17.33 7.98 -14.94
C GLU A 417 17.54 7.53 -16.40
N ARG A 418 17.45 6.24 -16.70
CA ARG A 418 17.46 5.74 -18.07
C ARG A 418 16.19 6.17 -18.80
N SER A 419 15.04 6.05 -18.15
CA SER A 419 13.75 6.35 -18.78
C SER A 419 13.42 7.85 -18.84
N LEU A 420 13.91 8.67 -17.89
CA LEU A 420 13.57 10.08 -17.82
C LEU A 420 14.76 11.04 -18.00
N GLY A 421 15.98 10.55 -17.80
CA GLY A 421 17.19 11.37 -17.71
C GLY A 421 17.38 12.04 -16.35
N VAL A 422 18.65 12.28 -16.00
CA VAL A 422 19.08 12.84 -14.69
C VAL A 422 18.35 14.13 -14.35
N GLY A 423 18.13 15.02 -15.32
CA GLY A 423 17.49 16.32 -15.09
C GLY A 423 16.06 16.21 -14.58
N ARG A 424 15.22 15.36 -15.22
CA ARG A 424 13.84 15.13 -14.78
C ARG A 424 13.77 14.38 -13.45
N CYS A 425 14.74 13.51 -13.18
CA CYS A 425 14.79 12.75 -11.93
C CYS A 425 15.11 13.60 -10.70
N GLN A 426 15.57 14.85 -10.82
CA GLN A 426 15.85 15.72 -9.66
C GLN A 426 14.61 15.98 -8.78
N LEU A 427 13.43 15.98 -9.36
CA LEU A 427 12.14 16.11 -8.67
C LEU A 427 11.28 14.83 -8.77
N THR A 428 11.93 13.68 -8.78
CA THR A 428 11.33 12.37 -8.61
C THR A 428 11.35 11.99 -7.14
N TYR A 429 10.19 11.62 -6.59
CA TYR A 429 9.99 11.45 -5.14
C TYR A 429 10.48 12.67 -4.35
N PRO A 430 9.93 13.87 -4.61
CA PRO A 430 10.48 15.14 -4.11
C PRO A 430 10.00 15.45 -2.69
N PHE A 431 10.17 14.51 -1.77
CA PHE A 431 9.58 14.55 -0.43
C PHE A 431 9.97 15.80 0.35
N ARG A 432 11.27 16.17 0.31
CA ARG A 432 11.77 17.35 1.01
C ARG A 432 11.20 18.63 0.42
N SER A 433 11.20 18.73 -0.92
CA SER A 433 10.66 19.90 -1.63
C SER A 433 9.17 20.08 -1.35
N LEU A 434 8.39 18.99 -1.25
CA LEU A 434 6.97 19.03 -0.88
C LEU A 434 6.80 19.62 0.53
N ILE A 435 7.54 19.13 1.52
CA ILE A 435 7.47 19.65 2.90
C ILE A 435 7.87 21.13 2.95
N GLU A 436 8.93 21.53 2.25
CA GLU A 436 9.41 22.92 2.20
C GLU A 436 8.38 23.87 1.56
N ALA A 437 7.57 23.36 0.63
CA ALA A 437 6.44 24.09 0.06
C ALA A 437 5.17 24.10 0.94
N GLY A 438 5.22 23.49 2.13
CA GLY A 438 4.08 23.40 3.06
C GLY A 438 3.10 22.28 2.74
N VAL A 439 3.41 21.35 1.83
CA VAL A 439 2.58 20.18 1.51
C VAL A 439 2.69 19.17 2.63
N ARG A 440 1.54 18.66 3.10
CA ARG A 440 1.50 17.55 4.06
C ARG A 440 1.72 16.23 3.33
N LEU A 441 2.59 15.40 3.91
CA LEU A 441 2.81 14.04 3.42
C LEU A 441 1.95 13.05 4.21
N ALA A 442 1.39 12.06 3.51
CA ALA A 442 0.80 10.86 4.07
C ALA A 442 1.55 9.65 3.48
N GLY A 443 2.25 8.88 4.32
CA GLY A 443 3.07 7.76 3.88
C GLY A 443 2.24 6.49 3.73
N GLY A 444 2.46 5.75 2.66
CA GLY A 444 1.85 4.46 2.39
C GLY A 444 2.79 3.51 1.66
N SER A 445 2.40 2.26 1.52
CA SER A 445 3.18 1.21 0.85
C SER A 445 2.76 0.96 -0.59
N ASP A 446 1.49 1.19 -0.90
CA ASP A 446 0.84 0.70 -2.13
C ASP A 446 0.88 -0.84 -2.22
N TRP A 447 0.85 -1.51 -1.05
CA TRP A 447 0.89 -2.97 -0.98
C TRP A 447 -0.24 -3.61 -1.80
N PRO A 448 0.09 -4.60 -2.68
CA PRO A 448 1.31 -5.41 -2.76
C PRO A 448 2.39 -4.91 -3.74
N VAL A 449 2.30 -3.70 -4.28
CA VAL A 449 3.32 -3.15 -5.19
C VAL A 449 4.67 -3.05 -4.47
N ALA A 450 4.68 -2.53 -3.25
CA ALA A 450 5.81 -2.66 -2.33
C ALA A 450 5.36 -3.39 -1.04
N GLU A 451 6.31 -3.71 -0.16
CA GLU A 451 5.99 -4.41 1.09
C GLU A 451 5.19 -3.52 2.06
N LEU A 452 4.22 -4.11 2.74
CA LEU A 452 3.52 -3.49 3.87
C LEU A 452 4.49 -3.44 5.06
N SER A 453 5.42 -2.51 5.04
CA SER A 453 6.40 -2.29 6.09
C SER A 453 6.71 -0.80 6.27
N PRO A 454 6.07 -0.12 7.24
CA PRO A 454 6.36 1.29 7.53
C PRO A 454 7.82 1.56 7.84
N LEU A 455 8.51 0.65 8.56
CA LEU A 455 9.93 0.81 8.90
C LEU A 455 10.84 0.77 7.66
N LEU A 456 10.54 -0.09 6.68
CA LEU A 456 11.23 -0.09 5.39
C LEU A 456 10.98 1.21 4.61
N ALA A 457 9.73 1.68 4.57
CA ALA A 457 9.37 2.92 3.90
C ALA A 457 9.99 4.16 4.57
N ILE A 458 10.03 4.19 5.90
CA ILE A 458 10.74 5.23 6.68
C ILE A 458 12.24 5.19 6.37
N HIS A 459 12.85 3.99 6.36
CA HIS A 459 14.25 3.82 5.96
C HIS A 459 14.49 4.37 4.54
N ALA A 460 13.62 4.02 3.59
CA ALA A 460 13.72 4.51 2.22
C ALA A 460 13.61 6.03 2.12
N ALA A 461 12.69 6.67 2.85
CA ALA A 461 12.54 8.13 2.86
C ALA A 461 13.76 8.85 3.45
N VAL A 462 14.41 8.25 4.47
CA VAL A 462 15.55 8.83 5.19
C VAL A 462 16.87 8.59 4.46
N ASN A 463 17.09 7.38 3.95
CA ASN A 463 18.38 7.02 3.35
C ASN A 463 18.39 7.15 1.82
N ARG A 464 17.25 6.91 1.16
CA ARG A 464 17.11 6.92 -0.30
C ARG A 464 18.07 5.94 -0.99
N GLU A 465 18.34 4.80 -0.33
CA GLU A 465 19.14 3.71 -0.90
C GLU A 465 18.34 3.02 -2.01
N THR A 466 19.02 2.70 -3.11
CA THR A 466 18.46 1.92 -4.22
C THR A 466 18.85 0.45 -4.11
N ALA A 467 18.04 -0.45 -4.67
CA ALA A 467 18.27 -1.90 -4.60
C ALA A 467 19.62 -2.32 -5.19
N ASP A 468 20.09 -1.60 -6.22
CA ASP A 468 21.36 -1.85 -6.92
C ASP A 468 22.58 -1.22 -6.24
N GLY A 469 22.37 -0.37 -5.22
CA GLY A 469 23.45 0.30 -4.48
C GLY A 469 24.26 1.31 -5.30
N GLN A 470 23.81 1.74 -6.47
CA GLN A 470 24.56 2.63 -7.38
C GLN A 470 24.77 4.04 -6.85
N PHE A 471 24.02 4.47 -5.84
CA PHE A 471 24.06 5.83 -5.31
C PHE A 471 24.61 5.87 -3.88
N PRO A 472 25.93 5.92 -3.68
CA PRO A 472 26.50 6.12 -2.36
C PRO A 472 25.99 7.43 -1.74
N GLY A 473 25.34 7.32 -0.58
CA GLY A 473 24.70 8.47 0.07
C GLY A 473 23.23 8.70 -0.37
N GLY A 474 22.66 7.81 -1.18
CA GLY A 474 21.24 7.81 -1.59
C GLY A 474 20.96 8.55 -2.90
N TRP A 475 19.96 8.09 -3.62
CA TRP A 475 19.49 8.69 -4.87
C TRP A 475 18.75 10.01 -4.60
N ASN A 476 19.16 11.11 -5.29
CA ASN A 476 18.66 12.46 -5.03
C ASN A 476 18.71 12.83 -3.53
N PRO A 477 19.90 12.88 -2.89
CA PRO A 477 20.04 12.99 -1.44
C PRO A 477 19.47 14.28 -0.86
N GLN A 478 19.27 15.33 -1.69
CA GLN A 478 18.62 16.59 -1.31
C GLN A 478 17.13 16.39 -0.96
N GLN A 479 16.53 15.27 -1.37
CA GLN A 479 15.12 14.94 -1.10
C GLN A 479 14.94 14.04 0.13
N LYS A 480 15.99 13.76 0.90
CA LYS A 480 15.91 12.99 2.15
C LYS A 480 15.01 13.67 3.18
N LEU A 481 14.26 12.84 3.91
CA LEU A 481 13.54 13.27 5.10
C LEU A 481 14.36 13.04 6.37
N SER A 482 14.07 13.80 7.43
CA SER A 482 14.48 13.39 8.77
C SER A 482 13.62 12.20 9.25
N VAL A 483 14.10 11.49 10.28
CA VAL A 483 13.34 10.40 10.91
C VAL A 483 11.99 10.90 11.43
N ASP A 484 11.97 12.10 12.06
CA ASP A 484 10.74 12.73 12.55
C ASP A 484 9.73 12.97 11.42
N GLN A 485 10.19 13.51 10.29
CA GLN A 485 9.33 13.79 9.13
C GLN A 485 8.78 12.50 8.51
N ALA A 486 9.62 11.46 8.40
CA ALA A 486 9.23 10.19 7.86
C ALA A 486 8.21 9.46 8.78
N ILE A 487 8.45 9.41 10.09
CA ILE A 487 7.49 8.84 11.06
C ILE A 487 6.18 9.65 11.08
N ALA A 488 6.26 10.98 11.01
CA ALA A 488 5.06 11.82 10.96
C ALA A 488 4.20 11.50 9.73
N ALA A 489 4.78 11.17 8.58
CA ALA A 489 4.04 10.78 7.39
C ALA A 489 3.21 9.50 7.60
N PHE A 490 3.75 8.51 8.33
CA PHE A 490 3.08 7.24 8.66
C PHE A 490 2.25 7.28 9.97
N THR A 491 2.05 8.44 10.54
CA THR A 491 1.27 8.63 11.78
C THR A 491 0.35 9.84 11.67
N SER A 492 0.79 11.02 12.13
CA SER A 492 -0.03 12.23 12.17
C SER A 492 -0.40 12.77 10.78
N GLY A 493 0.48 12.63 9.79
CA GLY A 493 0.20 13.03 8.41
C GLY A 493 -0.87 12.16 7.76
N ALA A 494 -0.79 10.83 7.92
CA ALA A 494 -1.80 9.91 7.45
C ALA A 494 -3.14 10.08 8.20
N ALA A 495 -3.11 10.28 9.53
CA ALA A 495 -4.31 10.60 10.30
C ALA A 495 -4.99 11.89 9.83
N TYR A 496 -4.21 12.93 9.52
CA TYR A 496 -4.74 14.16 8.94
C TYR A 496 -5.40 13.90 7.57
N ALA A 497 -4.81 13.05 6.73
CA ALA A 497 -5.34 12.77 5.40
C ALA A 497 -6.71 12.08 5.40
N GLU A 498 -7.14 11.53 6.52
CA GLU A 498 -8.46 10.90 6.72
C GLU A 498 -9.37 11.67 7.71
N PHE A 499 -9.04 12.92 8.05
CA PHE A 499 -9.79 13.74 9.01
C PHE A 499 -9.86 13.14 10.42
N ALA A 500 -8.90 12.32 10.82
CA ALA A 500 -8.88 11.61 12.09
C ALA A 500 -7.75 12.04 13.05
N GLU A 501 -7.10 13.18 12.79
CA GLU A 501 -6.01 13.68 13.63
C GLU A 501 -6.43 13.99 15.07
N ALA A 502 -7.73 14.19 15.33
CA ALA A 502 -8.27 14.32 16.67
C ALA A 502 -8.44 12.98 17.40
N GLU A 503 -8.38 11.85 16.66
CA GLU A 503 -8.67 10.52 17.20
C GLU A 503 -7.45 9.57 17.22
N LYS A 504 -6.46 9.78 16.35
CA LYS A 504 -5.25 8.93 16.22
C LYS A 504 -4.04 9.71 15.67
N GLY A 505 -2.92 9.02 15.42
CA GLY A 505 -1.68 9.60 14.86
C GLY A 505 -0.77 10.25 15.90
N SER A 506 -1.18 10.34 17.16
CA SER A 506 -0.33 10.67 18.32
C SER A 506 -0.89 10.02 19.59
N LEU A 507 -0.03 9.82 20.60
CA LEU A 507 -0.44 9.27 21.90
C LEU A 507 -0.84 10.42 22.83
N THR A 508 -2.11 10.83 22.71
CA THR A 508 -2.70 11.93 23.48
C THR A 508 -3.95 11.42 24.20
N PRO A 509 -4.22 11.82 25.47
CA PRO A 509 -5.44 11.41 26.17
C PRO A 509 -6.70 11.69 25.35
N GLY A 510 -7.62 10.71 25.31
CA GLY A 510 -8.85 10.73 24.54
C GLY A 510 -8.74 10.12 23.14
N LYS A 511 -7.56 10.01 22.54
CA LYS A 511 -7.34 9.33 21.26
C LYS A 511 -7.41 7.81 21.41
N PHE A 512 -7.56 7.11 20.28
CA PHE A 512 -7.52 5.66 20.28
C PHE A 512 -6.20 5.13 20.86
N ALA A 513 -6.29 4.07 21.61
CA ALA A 513 -5.13 3.37 22.15
C ALA A 513 -4.52 2.45 21.06
N ASP A 514 -4.03 3.09 20.00
CA ASP A 514 -3.33 2.47 18.88
C ASP A 514 -1.84 2.77 19.02
N LEU A 515 -1.03 1.75 19.29
CA LEU A 515 0.40 1.93 19.53
C LEU A 515 1.22 0.71 19.07
N VAL A 516 2.48 0.95 18.79
CA VAL A 516 3.47 -0.06 18.44
C VAL A 516 4.64 -0.01 19.42
N VAL A 517 5.09 -1.19 19.85
CA VAL A 517 6.30 -1.38 20.66
C VAL A 517 7.41 -1.88 19.75
N LEU A 518 8.54 -1.20 19.76
CA LEU A 518 9.70 -1.48 18.90
C LEU A 518 10.90 -2.02 19.70
N SER A 519 11.74 -2.82 19.03
CA SER A 519 12.99 -3.33 19.63
C SER A 519 13.99 -2.22 19.96
N ASP A 520 14.03 -1.17 19.14
CA ASP A 520 15.00 -0.09 19.20
C ASP A 520 14.33 1.29 19.01
N ASP A 521 15.03 2.37 19.37
CA ASP A 521 14.54 3.73 19.20
C ASP A 521 14.95 4.29 17.82
N PRO A 522 14.01 4.47 16.86
CA PRO A 522 14.31 4.94 15.52
C PRO A 522 14.94 6.33 15.49
N PHE A 523 14.80 7.12 16.55
CA PHE A 523 15.41 8.45 16.67
C PHE A 523 16.85 8.41 17.22
N GLN A 524 17.33 7.25 17.66
CA GLN A 524 18.66 7.09 18.29
C GLN A 524 19.58 6.13 17.52
N VAL A 525 19.03 5.22 16.74
CA VAL A 525 19.82 4.28 15.93
C VAL A 525 20.47 4.99 14.73
N ASP A 526 21.50 4.37 14.16
CA ASP A 526 22.01 4.77 12.86
C ASP A 526 20.87 4.66 11.81
N PRO A 527 20.58 5.72 11.05
CA PRO A 527 19.53 5.67 10.03
C PRO A 527 19.66 4.49 9.04
N ALA A 528 20.86 4.01 8.76
CA ALA A 528 21.07 2.84 7.92
C ALA A 528 20.46 1.55 8.49
N THR A 529 20.23 1.48 9.80
CA THR A 529 19.68 0.30 10.50
C THR A 529 18.17 0.38 10.72
N LEU A 530 17.49 1.45 10.35
CA LEU A 530 16.03 1.64 10.58
C LEU A 530 15.19 0.44 10.10
N LYS A 531 15.53 -0.14 8.94
CA LYS A 531 14.85 -1.32 8.38
C LYS A 531 15.08 -2.62 9.17
N GLN A 532 16.00 -2.63 10.14
CA GLN A 532 16.29 -3.79 10.99
C GLN A 532 15.53 -3.76 12.32
N ILE A 533 14.92 -2.60 12.66
CA ILE A 533 14.09 -2.46 13.85
C ILE A 533 12.91 -3.41 13.73
N GLN A 534 12.63 -4.14 14.82
CA GLN A 534 11.53 -5.10 14.87
C GLN A 534 10.33 -4.54 15.61
N VAL A 535 9.15 -4.85 15.10
CA VAL A 535 7.90 -4.69 15.84
C VAL A 535 7.81 -5.82 16.87
N LEU A 536 7.73 -5.49 18.14
CA LEU A 536 7.59 -6.43 19.24
C LEU A 536 6.13 -6.66 19.62
N GLN A 537 5.34 -5.57 19.67
CA GLN A 537 3.91 -5.64 19.96
C GLN A 537 3.18 -4.59 19.15
N THR A 538 1.95 -4.92 18.76
CA THR A 538 0.99 -3.99 18.15
C THR A 538 -0.30 -4.02 18.95
N ILE A 539 -0.75 -2.84 19.38
CA ILE A 539 -2.00 -2.66 20.10
C ILE A 539 -2.90 -1.75 19.27
N ALA A 540 -4.11 -2.22 18.98
CA ALA A 540 -5.12 -1.47 18.25
C ALA A 540 -6.41 -1.38 19.08
N GLY A 541 -6.90 -0.17 19.34
CA GLY A 541 -8.08 0.05 20.19
C GLY A 541 -7.95 -0.58 21.60
N GLY A 542 -6.76 -0.55 22.19
CA GLY A 542 -6.46 -1.16 23.48
C GLY A 542 -6.28 -2.67 23.47
N GLN A 543 -6.43 -3.34 22.32
CA GLN A 543 -6.27 -4.79 22.18
C GLN A 543 -4.88 -5.13 21.65
N LEU A 544 -4.18 -6.05 22.29
CA LEU A 544 -2.96 -6.64 21.76
C LEU A 544 -3.31 -7.53 20.56
N VAL A 545 -2.96 -7.07 19.35
CA VAL A 545 -3.27 -7.76 18.09
C VAL A 545 -2.07 -8.52 17.51
N PHE A 546 -0.88 -8.21 18.00
CA PHE A 546 0.35 -8.92 17.65
C PHE A 546 1.35 -8.85 18.80
N GLU A 547 2.03 -9.98 19.04
CA GLU A 547 3.20 -10.07 19.93
C GLU A 547 4.21 -11.00 19.30
N ARG A 548 5.45 -10.51 19.19
CA ARG A 548 6.56 -11.29 18.66
C ARG A 548 7.03 -12.28 19.71
N SER A 549 7.08 -13.56 19.36
CA SER A 549 7.65 -14.59 20.23
C SER A 549 9.15 -14.29 20.49
N GLU A 550 9.57 -14.37 21.72
CA GLU A 550 11.01 -14.38 22.03
C GLU A 550 11.62 -15.65 21.42
N SER A 551 12.56 -15.48 20.49
CA SER A 551 13.27 -16.58 19.83
C SER A 551 14.47 -17.04 20.64
#